data_c09dd99c93b0b0692754ccc4cd81f5a2
#
_entry.id   c09dd99c93b0b0692754ccc4cd81f5a2
#
_cell.length_a   1.000
_cell.length_b   1.000
_cell.length_c   1.000
_cell.angle_alpha   90.00
_cell.angle_beta   90.00
_cell.angle_gamma   90.00
#
_symmetry.space_group_name_H-M   'P 1'
#
loop_
_entity.id
_entity.type
_entity.pdbx_description
1 polymer ?
#
loop_
_entity_poly.entity_id
_entity_poly.type
_entity_poly.pdbx_seq_one_letter_code
_entity_poly.pdbx_strand_id
1 'polypeptide(L)'
;MAKAAKKKSAKKKPEKKEKQPGIALGKRLRGLWPFNGKSKRSPGSPSDELFFEMLEDGLLEDGSKGDPEPIESDESDEPETTQEEMVLPDTWPESRLHIVQRIWGKDFLKPGGEQSVIDLIKPMALNGDQTVLDIGAGLGGSSRTIARETGAWVSGFEANADLAIAAMELSKMAGLTRKASIKALSLEGPDQKAKSVNAMFSKEAFYKIEDKEAMLAAVHETLRPHAQVLLTDYVEIGSGEISPEMEAWTTSERTPAHLWKLDTYKEYFESRNYRVHVAEDITEKYYHDVVTGFTEFSNTIKTFRGNKEMEEWSVKEAEFWVRRMAPFESGKLGVCRIFAQKMD
;
A
#
# COMPACT_ATOMS: atom_id res chain seq x y z
N MET A 1 62.61 -19.40 -52.63
CA MET A 1 62.09 -20.23 -51.52
C MET A 1 61.22 -19.37 -50.63
N ALA A 2 59.90 -19.42 -50.82
CA ALA A 2 58.94 -18.63 -50.06
C ALA A 2 58.17 -19.55 -49.12
N LYS A 3 58.21 -19.32 -47.80
CA LYS A 3 57.45 -20.04 -46.78
C LYS A 3 56.07 -19.39 -46.63
N ALA A 4 55.03 -20.13 -46.91
CA ALA A 4 53.64 -19.78 -46.66
C ALA A 4 53.29 -19.87 -45.17
N ALA A 5 52.77 -18.76 -44.60
CA ALA A 5 52.26 -18.72 -43.23
C ALA A 5 50.76 -19.07 -43.24
N LYS A 6 50.38 -20.17 -42.55
CA LYS A 6 48.99 -20.57 -42.30
C LYS A 6 48.37 -19.69 -41.20
N LYS A 7 47.37 -18.87 -41.55
CA LYS A 7 46.47 -18.20 -40.57
C LYS A 7 45.51 -19.22 -39.97
N LYS A 8 45.60 -19.45 -38.64
CA LYS A 8 44.57 -20.16 -37.87
C LYS A 8 43.41 -19.25 -37.61
N SER A 9 42.23 -19.59 -38.11
CA SER A 9 40.97 -18.94 -37.75
C SER A 9 40.54 -19.34 -36.33
N ALA A 10 40.47 -18.37 -35.43
CA ALA A 10 39.92 -18.57 -34.10
C ALA A 10 38.38 -18.68 -34.19
N LYS A 11 37.84 -19.82 -33.81
CA LYS A 11 36.39 -20.01 -33.61
C LYS A 11 35.94 -19.16 -32.42
N LYS A 12 35.10 -18.13 -32.64
CA LYS A 12 34.35 -17.42 -31.61
C LYS A 12 33.44 -18.42 -30.89
N LYS A 13 33.56 -18.53 -29.57
CA LYS A 13 32.56 -19.19 -28.71
C LYS A 13 31.24 -18.42 -28.80
N PRO A 14 30.09 -19.11 -28.81
CA PRO A 14 28.80 -18.42 -28.76
C PRO A 14 28.64 -17.70 -27.42
N GLU A 15 28.30 -16.41 -27.46
CA GLU A 15 27.89 -15.64 -26.31
C GLU A 15 26.65 -16.32 -25.68
N LYS A 16 26.72 -16.61 -24.40
CA LYS A 16 25.55 -17.04 -23.63
C LYS A 16 24.54 -15.88 -23.68
N LYS A 17 23.39 -16.11 -24.32
CA LYS A 17 22.24 -15.22 -24.21
C LYS A 17 21.86 -15.16 -22.73
N GLU A 18 22.05 -14.00 -22.09
CA GLU A 18 21.48 -13.71 -20.79
C GLU A 18 19.95 -13.89 -20.88
N LYS A 19 19.41 -14.72 -19.99
CA LYS A 19 17.95 -14.92 -19.88
C LYS A 19 17.32 -13.57 -19.55
N GLN A 20 16.33 -13.17 -20.33
CA GLN A 20 15.61 -11.90 -20.11
C GLN A 20 14.95 -11.88 -18.73
N PRO A 21 15.20 -10.86 -17.89
CA PRO A 21 14.73 -10.84 -16.50
C PRO A 21 13.19 -10.90 -16.37
N GLY A 22 12.44 -10.42 -17.36
CA GLY A 22 10.98 -10.40 -17.31
C GLY A 22 10.28 -11.76 -17.30
N ILE A 23 10.82 -12.78 -18.04
CA ILE A 23 10.23 -14.14 -18.09
C ILE A 23 10.42 -14.88 -16.76
N ALA A 24 11.57 -14.66 -16.10
CA ALA A 24 11.83 -15.24 -14.79
C ALA A 24 10.92 -14.65 -13.70
N LEU A 25 10.56 -13.37 -13.85
CA LEU A 25 9.70 -12.66 -12.90
C LEU A 25 8.24 -13.11 -12.96
N GLY A 26 7.64 -13.21 -14.15
CA GLY A 26 6.25 -13.67 -14.29
C GLY A 26 6.07 -15.10 -13.74
N LYS A 27 7.03 -16.00 -13.99
CA LYS A 27 7.04 -17.35 -13.38
C LYS A 27 7.16 -17.29 -11.85
N ARG A 28 7.95 -16.38 -11.30
CA ARG A 28 8.15 -16.22 -9.86
C ARG A 28 6.89 -15.66 -9.19
N LEU A 29 6.24 -14.66 -9.79
CA LEU A 29 4.98 -14.10 -9.30
C LEU A 29 3.85 -15.15 -9.31
N ARG A 30 3.74 -15.96 -10.38
CA ARG A 30 2.78 -17.07 -10.43
C ARG A 30 3.03 -18.14 -9.37
N GLY A 31 4.29 -18.38 -9.01
CA GLY A 31 4.68 -19.34 -7.95
C GLY A 31 4.37 -18.86 -6.53
N LEU A 32 4.28 -17.56 -6.32
CA LEU A 32 3.95 -16.94 -5.02
C LEU A 32 2.43 -16.82 -4.79
N TRP A 33 1.60 -16.96 -5.86
CA TRP A 33 0.16 -16.82 -5.76
C TRP A 33 -0.49 -18.13 -5.30
N PRO A 34 -1.20 -18.14 -4.15
CA PRO A 34 -1.70 -19.37 -3.55
C PRO A 34 -2.89 -20.00 -4.26
N PHE A 35 -3.41 -19.41 -5.35
CA PHE A 35 -4.67 -19.82 -5.95
C PHE A 35 -4.52 -20.46 -7.33
N ASN A 36 -4.29 -21.77 -7.33
CA ASN A 36 -4.54 -22.61 -8.48
C ASN A 36 -6.02 -23.07 -8.44
N GLY A 37 -6.89 -22.20 -8.92
CA GLY A 37 -8.28 -22.47 -9.32
C GLY A 37 -9.11 -23.40 -8.46
N LYS A 38 -9.88 -22.89 -7.52
CA LYS A 38 -11.22 -23.36 -7.07
C LYS A 38 -11.77 -22.46 -5.95
N SER A 39 -11.93 -21.18 -6.19
CA SER A 39 -12.74 -20.32 -5.32
C SER A 39 -14.12 -20.16 -5.92
N LYS A 40 -15.18 -20.47 -5.14
CA LYS A 40 -16.57 -20.13 -5.47
C LYS A 40 -16.76 -18.63 -5.25
N ARG A 41 -16.47 -17.81 -6.25
CA ARG A 41 -16.75 -16.36 -6.21
C ARG A 41 -17.83 -15.98 -7.19
N SER A 42 -18.51 -14.88 -6.84
CA SER A 42 -19.56 -14.26 -7.64
C SER A 42 -19.03 -13.82 -9.01
N PRO A 43 -19.83 -13.91 -10.09
CA PRO A 43 -19.42 -13.42 -11.41
C PRO A 43 -19.23 -11.91 -11.36
N GLY A 44 -18.03 -11.41 -11.66
CA GLY A 44 -17.71 -9.98 -11.75
C GLY A 44 -16.43 -9.53 -11.06
N SER A 45 -15.75 -10.39 -10.29
CA SER A 45 -14.40 -10.12 -9.80
C SER A 45 -13.39 -10.39 -10.91
N PRO A 46 -12.43 -9.49 -11.19
CA PRO A 46 -11.30 -9.83 -12.07
C PRO A 46 -10.64 -11.08 -11.53
N SER A 47 -10.41 -12.09 -12.38
CA SER A 47 -9.71 -13.30 -11.96
C SER A 47 -8.28 -12.93 -11.59
N ASP A 48 -7.71 -13.62 -10.61
CA ASP A 48 -6.31 -13.48 -10.23
C ASP A 48 -5.38 -13.65 -11.44
N GLU A 49 -5.77 -14.50 -12.40
CA GLU A 49 -5.10 -14.64 -13.70
C GLU A 49 -5.05 -13.34 -14.47
N LEU A 50 -6.12 -12.55 -14.50
CA LEU A 50 -6.15 -11.26 -15.18
C LEU A 50 -5.17 -10.24 -14.55
N PHE A 51 -5.06 -10.21 -13.22
CA PHE A 51 -4.12 -9.34 -12.52
C PHE A 51 -2.66 -9.67 -12.86
N PHE A 52 -2.31 -10.97 -12.88
CA PHE A 52 -0.96 -11.41 -13.26
C PHE A 52 -0.70 -11.29 -14.74
N GLU A 53 -1.66 -11.62 -15.59
CA GLU A 53 -1.57 -11.43 -17.04
C GLU A 53 -1.32 -9.96 -17.38
N MET A 54 -1.99 -9.03 -16.71
CA MET A 54 -1.76 -7.59 -16.87
C MET A 54 -0.37 -7.13 -16.41
N LEU A 55 0.17 -7.69 -15.31
CA LEU A 55 1.53 -7.42 -14.86
C LEU A 55 2.57 -8.04 -15.82
N GLU A 56 2.31 -9.25 -16.33
CA GLU A 56 3.17 -9.93 -17.31
C GLU A 56 3.19 -9.19 -18.64
N ASP A 57 2.05 -8.79 -19.17
CA ASP A 57 1.94 -8.03 -20.43
C ASP A 57 2.65 -6.67 -20.32
N GLY A 58 2.55 -5.99 -19.19
CA GLY A 58 3.27 -4.75 -18.91
C GLY A 58 4.79 -4.92 -18.95
N LEU A 59 5.30 -6.10 -18.55
CA LEU A 59 6.72 -6.42 -18.47
C LEU A 59 7.29 -7.12 -19.72
N LEU A 60 6.45 -7.84 -20.51
CA LEU A 60 6.90 -8.80 -21.54
C LEU A 60 6.67 -8.39 -22.99
N GLU A 61 5.94 -7.31 -23.32
CA GLU A 61 5.78 -6.91 -24.71
C GLU A 61 7.10 -6.47 -25.33
N ASP A 62 7.85 -7.46 -25.81
CA ASP A 62 8.81 -7.31 -26.90
C ASP A 62 8.35 -8.21 -28.07
N GLY A 63 8.17 -7.57 -29.22
CA GLY A 63 7.55 -8.15 -30.40
C GLY A 63 8.32 -9.30 -31.04
N SER A 64 8.29 -10.50 -30.47
CA SER A 64 8.68 -11.72 -31.12
C SER A 64 7.65 -12.81 -30.91
N LYS A 65 6.70 -12.92 -31.81
CA LYS A 65 5.88 -14.12 -32.00
C LYS A 65 6.79 -15.20 -32.58
N GLY A 66 7.23 -16.13 -31.76
CA GLY A 66 7.87 -17.37 -32.13
C GLY A 66 7.22 -18.51 -31.34
N ASP A 67 6.61 -19.45 -32.06
CA ASP A 67 5.99 -20.65 -31.48
C ASP A 67 6.99 -21.43 -30.62
N PRO A 68 6.60 -21.95 -29.45
CA PRO A 68 7.49 -22.72 -28.59
C PRO A 68 7.64 -24.16 -29.11
N GLU A 69 8.88 -24.56 -29.44
CA GLU A 69 9.21 -25.97 -29.59
C GLU A 69 9.18 -26.71 -28.23
N PRO A 70 8.79 -27.98 -28.18
CA PRO A 70 8.70 -28.74 -26.93
C PRO A 70 10.09 -29.01 -26.36
N ILE A 71 10.28 -28.64 -25.09
CA ILE A 71 11.51 -28.90 -24.33
C ILE A 71 11.34 -30.23 -23.60
N GLU A 72 12.19 -31.22 -23.93
CA GLU A 72 12.36 -32.47 -23.17
C GLU A 72 12.87 -32.14 -21.74
N SER A 73 12.23 -32.80 -20.76
CA SER A 73 12.56 -32.69 -19.34
C SER A 73 13.87 -33.41 -19.04
N ASP A 74 14.93 -32.70 -18.72
CA ASP A 74 16.12 -33.22 -18.08
C ASP A 74 16.08 -32.87 -16.58
N GLU A 75 15.86 -33.90 -15.76
CA GLU A 75 15.94 -33.81 -14.29
C GLU A 75 17.42 -33.74 -13.89
N SER A 76 17.87 -32.55 -13.48
CA SER A 76 19.12 -32.47 -12.71
C SER A 76 19.13 -31.18 -11.85
N ASP A 77 19.13 -31.39 -10.54
CA ASP A 77 19.65 -30.56 -9.45
C ASP A 77 19.37 -29.04 -9.58
N GLU A 78 18.18 -28.63 -9.16
CA GLU A 78 17.96 -27.24 -8.75
C GLU A 78 18.63 -27.02 -7.37
N PRO A 79 19.49 -26.00 -7.21
CA PRO A 79 19.94 -25.61 -5.88
C PRO A 79 18.70 -25.11 -5.09
N GLU A 80 18.49 -25.66 -3.91
CA GLU A 80 17.57 -25.12 -2.91
C GLU A 80 17.90 -23.64 -2.70
N THR A 81 17.14 -22.79 -3.37
CA THR A 81 17.15 -21.35 -3.10
C THR A 81 16.43 -21.18 -1.77
N THR A 82 17.18 -21.05 -0.70
CA THR A 82 16.68 -20.53 0.57
C THR A 82 15.88 -19.27 0.22
N GLN A 83 14.57 -19.30 0.52
CA GLN A 83 13.72 -18.14 0.44
C GLN A 83 14.24 -17.15 1.48
N GLU A 84 15.10 -16.22 1.07
CA GLU A 84 15.38 -15.05 1.88
C GLU A 84 14.05 -14.34 2.08
N GLU A 85 13.57 -14.31 3.33
CA GLU A 85 12.37 -13.59 3.73
C GLU A 85 12.52 -12.13 3.27
N MET A 86 11.71 -11.75 2.30
CA MET A 86 11.75 -10.40 1.74
C MET A 86 11.01 -9.44 2.68
N VAL A 87 11.71 -9.03 3.73
CA VAL A 87 11.25 -7.92 4.57
C VAL A 87 11.51 -6.62 3.81
N LEU A 88 10.45 -5.87 3.51
CA LEU A 88 10.60 -4.57 2.88
C LEU A 88 11.39 -3.63 3.80
N PRO A 89 12.41 -2.94 3.29
CA PRO A 89 13.17 -1.99 4.10
C PRO A 89 12.27 -0.82 4.53
N ASP A 90 12.45 -0.35 5.77
CA ASP A 90 11.75 0.81 6.35
C ASP A 90 12.13 2.14 5.70
N THR A 91 13.07 2.07 4.80
CA THR A 91 13.55 3.19 4.03
C THR A 91 12.61 3.48 2.87
N TRP A 92 12.47 4.76 2.57
CA TRP A 92 11.71 5.28 1.46
C TRP A 92 12.62 5.96 0.44
N PRO A 93 13.45 5.22 -0.31
CA PRO A 93 14.26 5.81 -1.37
C PRO A 93 13.36 6.47 -2.42
N GLU A 94 13.91 7.43 -3.15
CA GLU A 94 13.17 8.22 -4.15
C GLU A 94 12.51 7.32 -5.21
N SER A 95 13.21 6.28 -5.66
CA SER A 95 12.71 5.28 -6.59
C SER A 95 11.45 4.56 -6.07
N ARG A 96 11.45 4.10 -4.80
CA ARG A 96 10.28 3.51 -4.17
C ARG A 96 9.13 4.49 -4.08
N LEU A 97 9.39 5.71 -3.59
CA LEU A 97 8.37 6.76 -3.51
C LEU A 97 7.77 7.07 -4.88
N HIS A 98 8.59 7.07 -5.93
CA HIS A 98 8.11 7.27 -7.28
C HIS A 98 7.16 6.15 -7.73
N ILE A 99 7.54 4.87 -7.51
CA ILE A 99 6.71 3.71 -7.86
C ILE A 99 5.37 3.75 -7.11
N VAL A 100 5.41 3.92 -5.79
CA VAL A 100 4.20 3.91 -4.96
C VAL A 100 3.23 5.04 -5.35
N GLN A 101 3.75 6.22 -5.69
CA GLN A 101 2.92 7.32 -6.18
C GLN A 101 2.40 7.10 -7.61
N ARG A 102 3.05 6.24 -8.41
CA ARG A 102 2.51 5.81 -9.71
C ARG A 102 1.36 4.83 -9.55
N ILE A 103 1.39 4.02 -8.49
CA ILE A 103 0.32 3.07 -8.19
C ILE A 103 -0.89 3.79 -7.56
N TRP A 104 -0.67 4.65 -6.56
CA TRP A 104 -1.74 5.20 -5.72
C TRP A 104 -2.10 6.66 -6.00
N GLY A 105 -1.38 7.29 -6.91
CA GLY A 105 -1.56 8.71 -7.21
C GLY A 105 -0.50 9.59 -6.52
N LYS A 106 -0.31 10.76 -7.10
CA LYS A 106 0.68 11.74 -6.61
C LYS A 106 0.41 12.10 -5.14
N ASP A 107 1.45 12.02 -4.32
CA ASP A 107 1.45 12.32 -2.89
C ASP A 107 0.72 11.28 -2.02
N PHE A 108 0.30 10.13 -2.58
CA PHE A 108 -0.37 9.05 -1.86
C PHE A 108 0.47 7.79 -1.78
N LEU A 109 0.37 7.10 -0.63
CA LEU A 109 1.05 5.83 -0.34
C LEU A 109 0.06 4.67 -0.14
N LYS A 110 -1.26 4.93 -0.33
CA LYS A 110 -2.35 4.01 -0.01
C LYS A 110 -3.39 4.00 -1.13
N PRO A 111 -4.11 2.89 -1.33
CA PRO A 111 -5.11 2.71 -2.39
C PRO A 111 -6.18 3.79 -2.43
N GLY A 112 -6.71 4.06 -3.62
CA GLY A 112 -7.80 4.99 -3.86
C GLY A 112 -7.42 6.46 -3.93
N GLY A 113 -6.17 6.83 -3.61
CA GLY A 113 -5.61 8.17 -3.83
C GLY A 113 -6.49 9.34 -3.34
N GLU A 114 -6.48 10.42 -4.10
CA GLU A 114 -7.20 11.65 -3.76
C GLU A 114 -8.72 11.46 -3.73
N GLN A 115 -9.27 10.72 -4.70
CA GLN A 115 -10.72 10.51 -4.80
C GLN A 115 -11.28 9.77 -3.58
N SER A 116 -10.55 8.77 -3.07
CA SER A 116 -10.95 8.05 -1.86
C SER A 116 -11.02 8.98 -0.65
N VAL A 117 -10.08 9.91 -0.50
CA VAL A 117 -10.11 10.91 0.59
C VAL A 117 -11.32 11.83 0.44
N ILE A 118 -11.58 12.36 -0.76
CA ILE A 118 -12.74 13.23 -1.03
C ILE A 118 -14.04 12.50 -0.65
N ASP A 119 -14.20 11.24 -1.06
CA ASP A 119 -15.41 10.48 -0.76
C ASP A 119 -15.57 10.20 0.74
N LEU A 120 -14.47 9.90 1.43
CA LEU A 120 -14.47 9.64 2.86
C LEU A 120 -14.86 10.87 3.68
N ILE A 121 -14.40 12.07 3.33
CA ILE A 121 -14.66 13.27 4.13
C ILE A 121 -16.03 13.92 3.86
N LYS A 122 -16.76 13.55 2.80
CA LYS A 122 -18.08 14.10 2.48
C LYS A 122 -19.05 14.15 3.66
N PRO A 123 -19.25 13.07 4.45
CA PRO A 123 -20.18 13.08 5.58
C PRO A 123 -19.75 13.99 6.73
N MET A 124 -18.48 14.38 6.79
CA MET A 124 -17.95 15.25 7.82
C MET A 124 -18.35 16.73 7.62
N ALA A 125 -18.76 17.12 6.42
CA ALA A 125 -19.16 18.48 6.06
C ALA A 125 -18.18 19.56 6.56
N LEU A 126 -16.88 19.30 6.41
CA LEU A 126 -15.81 20.18 6.88
C LEU A 126 -15.82 21.54 6.15
N ASN A 127 -15.33 22.57 6.82
CA ASN A 127 -15.22 23.92 6.27
C ASN A 127 -13.96 24.66 6.77
N GLY A 128 -13.74 25.87 6.28
CA GLY A 128 -12.53 26.67 6.50
C GLY A 128 -12.27 27.14 7.94
N ASP A 129 -13.27 27.05 8.82
CA ASP A 129 -13.16 27.43 10.22
C ASP A 129 -12.75 26.26 11.13
N GLN A 130 -12.69 25.07 10.58
CA GLN A 130 -12.41 23.85 11.32
C GLN A 130 -10.96 23.43 11.25
N THR A 131 -10.55 22.76 12.33
CA THR A 131 -9.22 22.11 12.46
C THR A 131 -9.39 20.60 12.39
N VAL A 132 -8.55 19.97 11.60
CA VAL A 132 -8.54 18.50 11.38
C VAL A 132 -7.20 17.95 11.79
N LEU A 133 -7.22 16.82 12.49
CA LEU A 133 -6.07 16.00 12.82
C LEU A 133 -6.01 14.83 11.83
N ASP A 134 -4.91 14.67 11.10
CA ASP A 134 -4.70 13.55 10.16
C ASP A 134 -3.61 12.63 10.73
N ILE A 135 -4.00 11.44 11.22
CA ILE A 135 -3.08 10.45 11.81
C ILE A 135 -2.66 9.43 10.76
N GLY A 136 -1.34 9.30 10.56
CA GLY A 136 -0.75 8.46 9.52
C GLY A 136 -0.79 9.14 8.15
N ALA A 137 -0.39 10.41 8.13
CA ALA A 137 -0.49 11.30 6.98
C ALA A 137 0.34 10.87 5.75
N GLY A 138 1.32 9.96 5.91
CA GLY A 138 2.21 9.53 4.84
C GLY A 138 2.94 10.70 4.20
N LEU A 139 2.85 10.82 2.87
CA LEU A 139 3.37 12.00 2.14
C LEU A 139 2.47 13.23 2.23
N GLY A 140 1.43 13.22 3.07
CA GLY A 140 0.53 14.35 3.30
C GLY A 140 -0.51 14.57 2.21
N GLY A 141 -0.74 13.60 1.33
CA GLY A 141 -1.76 13.65 0.28
C GLY A 141 -3.14 13.91 0.86
N SER A 142 -3.57 13.12 1.87
CA SER A 142 -4.84 13.29 2.57
C SER A 142 -4.95 14.68 3.19
N SER A 143 -3.95 15.11 3.94
CA SER A 143 -3.93 16.42 4.59
C SER A 143 -4.11 17.57 3.58
N ARG A 144 -3.37 17.54 2.46
CA ARG A 144 -3.48 18.56 1.41
C ARG A 144 -4.80 18.53 0.68
N THR A 145 -5.35 17.34 0.41
CA THR A 145 -6.67 17.18 -0.21
C THR A 145 -7.77 17.75 0.69
N ILE A 146 -7.79 17.39 1.98
CA ILE A 146 -8.76 17.92 2.94
C ILE A 146 -8.67 19.47 2.99
N ALA A 147 -7.45 20.01 3.08
CA ALA A 147 -7.26 21.45 3.13
C ALA A 147 -7.73 22.17 1.84
N ARG A 148 -7.52 21.59 0.66
CA ARG A 148 -7.95 22.16 -0.63
C ARG A 148 -9.45 22.10 -0.80
N GLU A 149 -10.05 20.93 -0.54
CA GLU A 149 -11.47 20.69 -0.80
C GLU A 149 -12.39 21.43 0.18
N THR A 150 -11.96 21.58 1.43
CA THR A 150 -12.82 22.11 2.50
C THR A 150 -12.39 23.47 3.03
N GLY A 151 -11.17 23.90 2.75
CA GLY A 151 -10.55 25.07 3.37
C GLY A 151 -10.11 24.85 4.83
N ALA A 152 -10.32 23.68 5.42
CA ALA A 152 -9.97 23.37 6.81
C ALA A 152 -8.46 23.47 7.07
N TRP A 153 -8.11 23.65 8.34
CA TRP A 153 -6.72 23.64 8.82
C TRP A 153 -6.36 22.22 9.24
N VAL A 154 -5.42 21.60 8.56
CA VAL A 154 -5.05 20.20 8.80
C VAL A 154 -3.68 20.14 9.45
N SER A 155 -3.61 19.44 10.58
CA SER A 155 -2.35 19.03 11.22
C SER A 155 -2.16 17.53 11.00
N GLY A 156 -1.26 17.17 10.08
CA GLY A 156 -0.92 15.80 9.79
C GLY A 156 0.21 15.30 10.70
N PHE A 157 0.13 14.04 11.08
CA PHE A 157 1.14 13.37 11.87
C PHE A 157 1.52 12.03 11.22
N GLU A 158 2.82 11.82 11.04
CA GLU A 158 3.38 10.62 10.40
C GLU A 158 4.47 10.01 11.28
N ALA A 159 4.39 8.70 11.51
CA ALA A 159 5.33 7.99 12.38
C ALA A 159 6.74 7.89 11.78
N ASN A 160 6.86 7.77 10.46
CA ASN A 160 8.15 7.76 9.78
C ASN A 160 8.65 9.20 9.61
N ALA A 161 9.77 9.53 10.26
CA ALA A 161 10.31 10.89 10.28
C ALA A 161 10.70 11.40 8.89
N ASP A 162 11.25 10.54 8.03
CA ASP A 162 11.67 10.92 6.67
C ASP A 162 10.45 11.25 5.80
N LEU A 163 9.37 10.45 5.93
CA LEU A 163 8.10 10.74 5.26
C LEU A 163 7.49 12.05 5.78
N ALA A 164 7.53 12.30 7.09
CA ALA A 164 7.02 13.54 7.67
C ALA A 164 7.76 14.78 7.13
N ILE A 165 9.08 14.69 7.00
CA ILE A 165 9.93 15.76 6.41
C ILE A 165 9.55 15.95 4.93
N ALA A 166 9.52 14.89 4.14
CA ALA A 166 9.14 14.94 2.73
C ALA A 166 7.73 15.51 2.54
N ALA A 167 6.77 15.07 3.36
CA ALA A 167 5.39 15.56 3.34
C ALA A 167 5.29 17.06 3.61
N MET A 168 6.08 17.57 4.57
CA MET A 168 6.10 18.99 4.89
C MET A 168 6.70 19.82 3.74
N GLU A 169 7.74 19.33 3.07
CA GLU A 169 8.30 19.99 1.88
C GLU A 169 7.26 20.00 0.73
N LEU A 170 6.54 18.90 0.51
CA LEU A 170 5.44 18.86 -0.47
C LEU A 170 4.32 19.86 -0.12
N SER A 171 4.02 20.05 1.16
CA SER A 171 3.05 21.06 1.61
C SER A 171 3.54 22.49 1.36
N LYS A 172 4.85 22.76 1.51
CA LYS A 172 5.47 24.05 1.14
C LYS A 172 5.39 24.28 -0.37
N MET A 173 5.76 23.29 -1.17
CA MET A 173 5.70 23.39 -2.63
C MET A 173 4.27 23.63 -3.15
N ALA A 174 3.26 23.07 -2.45
CA ALA A 174 1.85 23.27 -2.76
C ALA A 174 1.29 24.61 -2.25
N GLY A 175 2.09 25.45 -1.56
CA GLY A 175 1.61 26.69 -0.93
C GLY A 175 0.69 26.48 0.28
N LEU A 176 0.71 25.27 0.85
CA LEU A 176 -0.18 24.85 1.96
C LEU A 176 0.56 24.69 3.30
N THR A 177 1.75 25.27 3.46
CA THR A 177 2.60 25.15 4.65
C THR A 177 1.84 25.30 5.97
N ARG A 178 0.89 26.24 6.02
CA ARG A 178 0.08 26.52 7.23
C ARG A 178 -1.22 25.74 7.26
N LYS A 179 -1.82 25.47 6.10
CA LYS A 179 -3.14 24.82 5.98
C LYS A 179 -3.06 23.30 6.05
N ALA A 180 -1.90 22.70 5.67
CA ALA A 180 -1.64 21.26 5.73
C ALA A 180 -0.22 21.05 6.26
N SER A 181 0.00 21.35 7.54
CA SER A 181 1.30 21.15 8.19
C SER A 181 1.46 19.67 8.58
N ILE A 182 2.65 19.11 8.34
CA ILE A 182 2.94 17.72 8.70
C ILE A 182 4.09 17.68 9.72
N LYS A 183 3.94 16.85 10.74
CA LYS A 183 4.93 16.62 11.80
C LYS A 183 5.16 15.14 12.04
N ALA A 184 6.27 14.81 12.67
CA ALA A 184 6.48 13.46 13.19
C ALA A 184 5.47 13.13 14.30
N LEU A 185 4.92 11.92 14.30
CA LEU A 185 4.04 11.40 15.33
C LEU A 185 4.87 10.84 16.50
N SER A 186 4.59 11.31 17.69
CA SER A 186 5.12 10.71 18.92
C SER A 186 4.31 9.50 19.36
N LEU A 187 4.93 8.56 20.08
CA LEU A 187 4.24 7.44 20.73
C LEU A 187 3.25 7.92 21.80
N GLU A 188 3.48 9.10 22.36
CA GLU A 188 2.60 9.73 23.36
C GLU A 188 1.34 10.35 22.74
N GLY A 189 1.27 10.38 21.41
CA GLY A 189 0.17 10.97 20.66
C GLY A 189 0.53 12.27 19.95
N PRO A 190 -0.47 12.91 19.31
CA PRO A 190 -0.25 14.13 18.54
C PRO A 190 0.03 15.33 19.46
N ASP A 191 1.06 16.11 19.15
CA ASP A 191 1.35 17.40 19.81
C ASP A 191 0.29 18.44 19.42
N GLN A 192 -0.85 18.40 20.10
CA GLN A 192 -2.00 19.30 19.92
C GLN A 192 -2.58 19.72 21.28
N LYS A 193 -3.10 20.95 21.36
CA LYS A 193 -3.78 21.42 22.56
C LYS A 193 -5.05 20.62 22.82
N ALA A 194 -5.33 20.39 24.09
CA ALA A 194 -6.59 19.79 24.50
C ALA A 194 -7.80 20.61 23.96
N LYS A 195 -8.82 19.94 23.51
CA LYS A 195 -10.09 20.51 23.02
C LYS A 195 -9.89 21.60 21.96
N SER A 196 -8.96 21.41 21.04
CA SER A 196 -8.63 22.37 19.98
C SER A 196 -9.02 21.89 18.57
N VAL A 197 -9.32 20.60 18.40
CA VAL A 197 -9.53 19.94 17.12
C VAL A 197 -11.01 19.66 16.89
N ASN A 198 -11.53 19.95 15.70
CA ASN A 198 -12.93 19.74 15.31
C ASN A 198 -13.16 18.36 14.70
N ALA A 199 -12.13 17.77 14.10
CA ALA A 199 -12.25 16.45 13.49
C ALA A 199 -10.92 15.70 13.48
N MET A 200 -10.98 14.36 13.57
CA MET A 200 -9.88 13.46 13.29
C MET A 200 -10.18 12.67 12.01
N PHE A 201 -9.18 12.57 11.16
CA PHE A 201 -9.14 11.70 9.99
C PHE A 201 -7.97 10.73 10.12
N SER A 202 -8.16 9.48 9.71
CA SER A 202 -7.06 8.51 9.57
C SER A 202 -7.42 7.48 8.51
N LYS A 203 -6.44 7.11 7.70
CA LYS A 203 -6.62 6.14 6.63
C LYS A 203 -5.56 5.05 6.73
N GLU A 204 -5.98 3.80 7.05
CA GLU A 204 -5.15 2.59 7.22
C GLU A 204 -3.82 2.87 7.96
N ALA A 205 -3.88 3.44 9.17
CA ALA A 205 -2.69 3.78 9.96
C ALA A 205 -2.67 3.13 11.34
N PHE A 206 -3.84 2.94 11.95
CA PHE A 206 -3.93 2.43 13.31
C PHE A 206 -3.50 0.97 13.44
N TYR A 207 -3.61 0.16 12.39
CA TYR A 207 -3.16 -1.24 12.44
C TYR A 207 -1.68 -1.41 12.79
N LYS A 208 -0.86 -0.35 12.63
CA LYS A 208 0.56 -0.33 13.01
C LYS A 208 0.81 0.14 14.44
N ILE A 209 -0.22 0.59 15.14
CA ILE A 209 -0.11 1.12 16.49
C ILE A 209 -0.40 -0.02 17.47
N GLU A 210 0.57 -0.37 18.31
CA GLU A 210 0.45 -1.42 19.30
C GLU A 210 -0.59 -1.06 20.36
N ASP A 211 -0.42 0.06 21.03
CA ASP A 211 -1.38 0.58 22.02
C ASP A 211 -2.34 1.60 21.36
N LYS A 212 -3.35 1.05 20.67
CA LYS A 212 -4.38 1.88 20.04
C LYS A 212 -5.24 2.61 21.06
N GLU A 213 -5.48 2.01 22.24
CA GLU A 213 -6.28 2.64 23.28
C GLU A 213 -5.61 3.90 23.81
N ALA A 214 -4.30 3.83 24.10
CA ALA A 214 -3.54 5.00 24.51
C ALA A 214 -3.51 6.07 23.43
N MET A 215 -3.26 5.70 22.17
CA MET A 215 -3.24 6.65 21.05
C MET A 215 -4.61 7.32 20.84
N LEU A 216 -5.70 6.54 20.85
CA LEU A 216 -7.05 7.07 20.69
C LEU A 216 -7.47 7.91 21.89
N ALA A 217 -7.00 7.58 23.12
CA ALA A 217 -7.21 8.40 24.30
C ALA A 217 -6.47 9.74 24.19
N ALA A 218 -5.21 9.76 23.74
CA ALA A 218 -4.48 10.99 23.49
C ALA A 218 -5.17 11.86 22.42
N VAL A 219 -5.66 11.25 21.36
CA VAL A 219 -6.48 11.95 20.33
C VAL A 219 -7.76 12.52 20.96
N HIS A 220 -8.48 11.73 21.77
CA HIS A 220 -9.72 12.14 22.44
C HIS A 220 -9.53 13.44 23.23
N GLU A 221 -8.41 13.59 23.94
CA GLU A 221 -8.11 14.81 24.72
C GLU A 221 -7.98 16.05 23.82
N THR A 222 -7.52 15.90 22.56
CA THR A 222 -7.40 17.02 21.63
C THR A 222 -8.74 17.44 21.04
N LEU A 223 -9.72 16.54 21.01
CA LEU A 223 -11.00 16.74 20.34
C LEU A 223 -11.93 17.61 21.19
N ARG A 224 -12.56 18.58 20.52
CA ARG A 224 -13.64 19.42 21.09
C ARG A 224 -14.89 18.58 21.33
N PRO A 225 -15.81 19.06 22.18
CA PRO A 225 -17.19 18.59 22.16
C PRO A 225 -17.76 18.62 20.75
N HIS A 226 -18.50 17.59 20.37
CA HIS A 226 -19.08 17.40 19.04
C HIS A 226 -18.08 17.24 17.89
N ALA A 227 -16.79 17.06 18.18
CA ALA A 227 -15.80 16.73 17.17
C ALA A 227 -16.10 15.37 16.52
N GLN A 228 -15.75 15.29 15.24
CA GLN A 228 -16.00 14.09 14.43
C GLN A 228 -14.74 13.24 14.32
N VAL A 229 -14.92 11.95 14.22
CA VAL A 229 -13.86 10.97 13.95
C VAL A 229 -14.24 10.18 12.71
N LEU A 230 -13.35 10.17 11.73
CA LEU A 230 -13.45 9.28 10.58
C LEU A 230 -12.14 8.52 10.45
N LEU A 231 -12.20 7.21 10.52
CA LEU A 231 -11.05 6.35 10.26
C LEU A 231 -11.43 5.18 9.36
N THR A 232 -10.48 4.77 8.53
CA THR A 232 -10.45 3.45 7.90
C THR A 232 -9.24 2.72 8.40
N ASP A 233 -9.36 1.40 8.65
CA ASP A 233 -8.23 0.61 9.10
C ASP A 233 -8.38 -0.87 8.75
N TYR A 234 -7.26 -1.60 8.77
CA TYR A 234 -7.29 -3.04 8.63
C TYR A 234 -7.85 -3.68 9.89
N VAL A 235 -8.72 -4.66 9.70
CA VAL A 235 -9.39 -5.39 10.77
C VAL A 235 -9.28 -6.90 10.58
N GLU A 236 -9.15 -7.61 11.70
CA GLU A 236 -9.23 -9.06 11.71
C GLU A 236 -10.68 -9.51 11.46
N ILE A 237 -10.85 -10.48 10.56
CA ILE A 237 -12.13 -11.13 10.29
C ILE A 237 -12.13 -12.54 10.88
N GLY A 238 -13.19 -12.85 11.63
CA GLY A 238 -13.36 -14.16 12.28
C GLY A 238 -12.70 -14.23 13.65
N SER A 239 -12.46 -15.45 14.10
CA SER A 239 -11.79 -15.72 15.39
C SER A 239 -10.93 -16.96 15.22
N GLY A 240 -9.72 -16.96 15.73
CA GLY A 240 -8.95 -18.16 15.84
C GLY A 240 -7.51 -18.08 15.39
N GLU A 241 -7.01 -19.18 14.88
CA GLU A 241 -5.62 -19.37 14.51
C GLU A 241 -5.19 -18.41 13.40
N ILE A 242 -3.97 -17.92 13.50
CA ILE A 242 -3.33 -17.14 12.45
C ILE A 242 -3.21 -18.05 11.22
N SER A 243 -3.81 -17.65 10.12
CA SER A 243 -3.71 -18.41 8.87
C SER A 243 -2.32 -18.23 8.25
N PRO A 244 -1.87 -19.18 7.41
CA PRO A 244 -0.58 -19.04 6.71
C PRO A 244 -0.47 -17.73 5.91
N GLU A 245 -1.56 -17.25 5.31
CA GLU A 245 -1.59 -15.99 4.56
C GLU A 245 -1.42 -14.79 5.48
N MET A 246 -2.06 -14.82 6.66
CA MET A 246 -1.89 -13.77 7.68
C MET A 246 -0.45 -13.74 8.19
N GLU A 247 0.13 -14.90 8.48
CA GLU A 247 1.52 -15.02 8.92
C GLU A 247 2.50 -14.51 7.85
N ALA A 248 2.33 -14.94 6.60
CA ALA A 248 3.16 -14.48 5.49
C ALA A 248 3.08 -12.98 5.26
N TRP A 249 1.88 -12.39 5.38
CA TRP A 249 1.70 -10.95 5.29
C TRP A 249 2.34 -10.22 6.47
N THR A 250 2.03 -10.59 7.71
CA THR A 250 2.54 -9.89 8.90
C THR A 250 4.06 -10.00 9.02
N THR A 251 4.66 -11.12 8.62
CA THR A 251 6.12 -11.29 8.54
C THR A 251 6.73 -10.39 7.46
N SER A 252 6.02 -10.13 6.36
CA SER A 252 6.49 -9.23 5.31
C SER A 252 6.37 -7.74 5.66
N GLU A 253 5.50 -7.39 6.61
CA GLU A 253 5.39 -6.03 7.14
C GLU A 253 6.53 -5.78 8.12
N ARG A 254 7.28 -4.71 7.91
CA ARG A 254 8.39 -4.38 8.81
C ARG A 254 7.93 -3.92 10.20
N THR A 255 6.82 -3.20 10.25
CA THR A 255 6.15 -2.85 11.49
C THR A 255 5.09 -3.90 11.78
N PRO A 256 5.11 -4.53 12.96
CA PRO A 256 4.09 -5.51 13.32
C PRO A 256 2.67 -4.97 13.11
N ALA A 257 1.78 -5.83 12.65
CA ALA A 257 0.37 -5.50 12.52
C ALA A 257 -0.35 -5.83 13.84
N HIS A 258 -1.01 -4.84 14.41
CA HIS A 258 -1.83 -4.96 15.61
C HIS A 258 -3.28 -4.74 15.21
N LEU A 259 -3.99 -5.81 14.88
CA LEU A 259 -5.34 -5.71 14.35
C LEU A 259 -6.38 -5.66 15.47
N TRP A 260 -7.38 -4.81 15.30
CA TRP A 260 -8.64 -4.87 16.01
C TRP A 260 -9.72 -5.46 15.08
N LYS A 261 -10.85 -5.86 15.67
CA LYS A 261 -12.06 -6.17 14.91
C LYS A 261 -12.88 -4.89 14.70
N LEU A 262 -13.77 -4.92 13.73
CA LEU A 262 -14.72 -3.83 13.49
C LEU A 262 -15.54 -3.54 14.76
N ASP A 263 -16.06 -4.60 15.43
CA ASP A 263 -16.83 -4.46 16.66
C ASP A 263 -15.99 -3.85 17.79
N THR A 264 -14.69 -4.19 17.91
CA THR A 264 -13.80 -3.60 18.90
C THR A 264 -13.65 -2.09 18.71
N TYR A 265 -13.51 -1.61 17.48
CA TYR A 265 -13.52 -0.18 17.19
C TYR A 265 -14.83 0.49 17.58
N LYS A 266 -15.95 -0.12 17.21
CA LYS A 266 -17.30 0.40 17.54
C LYS A 266 -17.50 0.49 19.06
N GLU A 267 -17.25 -0.59 19.79
CA GLU A 267 -17.36 -0.66 21.24
C GLU A 267 -16.45 0.35 21.94
N TYR A 268 -15.21 0.51 21.46
CA TYR A 268 -14.29 1.52 21.98
C TYR A 268 -14.89 2.92 21.92
N PHE A 269 -15.39 3.34 20.77
CA PHE A 269 -15.97 4.68 20.62
C PHE A 269 -17.26 4.83 21.42
N GLU A 270 -18.16 3.87 21.42
CA GLU A 270 -19.41 3.91 22.21
C GLU A 270 -19.12 4.01 23.71
N SER A 271 -18.13 3.25 24.23
CA SER A 271 -17.73 3.29 25.64
C SER A 271 -17.12 4.62 26.08
N ARG A 272 -16.61 5.42 25.15
CA ARG A 272 -15.99 6.73 25.38
C ARG A 272 -16.90 7.93 25.02
N ASN A 273 -18.21 7.72 25.07
CA ASN A 273 -19.23 8.72 24.80
C ASN A 273 -19.20 9.32 23.39
N TYR A 274 -18.92 8.46 22.38
CA TYR A 274 -19.14 8.81 20.99
C TYR A 274 -20.45 8.21 20.48
N ARG A 275 -21.15 8.95 19.64
CA ARG A 275 -22.21 8.38 18.81
C ARG A 275 -21.58 7.84 17.54
N VAL A 276 -21.59 6.52 17.35
CA VAL A 276 -21.15 5.87 16.13
C VAL A 276 -22.24 5.98 15.08
N HIS A 277 -22.00 6.72 14.03
CA HIS A 277 -22.94 6.91 12.90
C HIS A 277 -22.76 5.82 11.85
N VAL A 278 -21.52 5.40 11.62
CA VAL A 278 -21.16 4.35 10.64
C VAL A 278 -20.10 3.46 11.28
N ALA A 279 -20.31 2.17 11.21
CA ALA A 279 -19.32 1.12 11.46
C ALA A 279 -19.57 0.04 10.40
N GLU A 280 -18.77 -0.01 9.37
CA GLU A 280 -19.02 -0.89 8.22
C GLU A 280 -17.74 -1.50 7.68
N ASP A 281 -17.90 -2.65 7.04
CA ASP A 281 -16.87 -3.31 6.25
C ASP A 281 -16.84 -2.69 4.84
N ILE A 282 -15.68 -2.20 4.43
CA ILE A 282 -15.43 -1.62 3.11
C ILE A 282 -14.40 -2.42 2.31
N THR A 283 -14.19 -3.69 2.67
CA THR A 283 -13.17 -4.56 2.09
C THR A 283 -13.30 -4.66 0.57
N GLU A 284 -14.52 -4.84 0.05
CA GLU A 284 -14.76 -4.97 -1.39
C GLU A 284 -14.34 -3.69 -2.15
N LYS A 285 -14.73 -2.53 -1.62
CA LYS A 285 -14.33 -1.25 -2.20
C LYS A 285 -12.80 -1.08 -2.17
N TYR A 286 -12.17 -1.40 -1.04
CA TYR A 286 -10.73 -1.32 -0.90
C TYR A 286 -9.99 -2.24 -1.87
N TYR A 287 -10.47 -3.47 -2.02
CA TYR A 287 -9.96 -4.43 -3.01
C TYR A 287 -10.03 -3.87 -4.43
N HIS A 288 -11.16 -3.27 -4.78
CA HIS A 288 -11.34 -2.61 -6.07
C HIS A 288 -10.34 -1.46 -6.28
N ASP A 289 -10.10 -0.63 -5.26
CA ASP A 289 -9.13 0.46 -5.32
C ASP A 289 -7.69 -0.07 -5.54
N VAL A 290 -7.35 -1.21 -4.93
CA VAL A 290 -6.04 -1.88 -5.14
C VAL A 290 -5.90 -2.37 -6.58
N VAL A 291 -6.89 -3.11 -7.08
CA VAL A 291 -6.87 -3.64 -8.46
C VAL A 291 -6.78 -2.50 -9.48
N THR A 292 -7.54 -1.43 -9.28
CA THR A 292 -7.52 -0.25 -10.15
C THR A 292 -6.13 0.38 -10.19
N GLY A 293 -5.50 0.61 -9.01
CA GLY A 293 -4.17 1.21 -8.95
C GLY A 293 -3.10 0.39 -9.68
N PHE A 294 -3.10 -0.93 -9.51
CA PHE A 294 -2.17 -1.80 -10.24
C PHE A 294 -2.47 -1.92 -11.73
N THR A 295 -3.76 -1.90 -12.10
CA THR A 295 -4.16 -1.84 -13.52
C THR A 295 -3.60 -0.60 -14.22
N GLU A 296 -3.77 0.57 -13.61
CA GLU A 296 -3.23 1.82 -14.14
C GLU A 296 -1.70 1.81 -14.16
N PHE A 297 -1.08 1.27 -13.11
CA PHE A 297 0.36 1.14 -13.01
C PHE A 297 0.94 0.24 -14.11
N SER A 298 0.30 -0.87 -14.46
CA SER A 298 0.75 -1.78 -15.53
C SER A 298 0.91 -1.08 -16.87
N ASN A 299 0.06 -0.09 -17.17
CA ASN A 299 0.16 0.73 -18.36
C ASN A 299 1.38 1.64 -18.37
N THR A 300 1.93 1.98 -17.20
CA THR A 300 3.07 2.89 -17.06
C THR A 300 4.41 2.18 -16.83
N ILE A 301 4.40 0.93 -16.42
CA ILE A 301 5.62 0.19 -16.03
C ILE A 301 6.65 0.10 -17.18
N LYS A 302 6.19 0.07 -18.43
CA LYS A 302 7.06 0.06 -19.61
C LYS A 302 7.98 1.28 -19.69
N THR A 303 7.61 2.40 -19.07
CA THR A 303 8.42 3.62 -19.04
C THR A 303 9.67 3.50 -18.17
N PHE A 304 9.74 2.47 -17.33
CA PHE A 304 10.88 2.22 -16.44
C PHE A 304 11.92 1.27 -17.00
N ARG A 305 11.69 0.73 -18.21
CA ARG A 305 12.63 -0.19 -18.85
C ARG A 305 14.03 0.41 -18.98
N GLY A 306 15.03 -0.37 -18.53
CA GLY A 306 16.44 0.04 -18.51
C GLY A 306 16.85 0.83 -17.26
N ASN A 307 15.92 1.20 -16.39
CA ASN A 307 16.22 1.72 -15.06
C ASN A 307 16.09 0.59 -14.03
N LYS A 308 17.22 -0.07 -13.71
CA LYS A 308 17.24 -1.24 -12.83
C LYS A 308 16.61 -1.00 -11.46
N GLU A 309 16.84 0.16 -10.88
CA GLU A 309 16.31 0.49 -9.55
C GLU A 309 14.78 0.62 -9.57
N MET A 310 14.24 1.26 -10.61
CA MET A 310 12.79 1.38 -10.78
C MET A 310 12.14 0.03 -11.09
N GLU A 311 12.79 -0.81 -11.89
CA GLU A 311 12.34 -2.18 -12.17
C GLU A 311 12.32 -3.02 -10.88
N GLU A 312 13.40 -2.99 -10.08
CA GLU A 312 13.45 -3.71 -8.80
C GLU A 312 12.37 -3.27 -7.82
N TRP A 313 12.13 -1.96 -7.67
CA TRP A 313 11.10 -1.47 -6.77
C TRP A 313 9.68 -1.76 -7.28
N SER A 314 9.47 -1.76 -8.59
CA SER A 314 8.19 -2.18 -9.17
C SER A 314 7.84 -3.61 -8.78
N VAL A 315 8.85 -4.50 -8.84
CA VAL A 315 8.73 -5.90 -8.44
C VAL A 315 8.45 -6.03 -6.94
N LYS A 316 9.28 -5.40 -6.12
CA LYS A 316 9.17 -5.47 -4.66
C LYS A 316 7.81 -4.97 -4.16
N GLU A 317 7.31 -3.86 -4.70
CA GLU A 317 5.98 -3.36 -4.33
C GLU A 317 4.86 -4.30 -4.81
N ALA A 318 4.96 -4.88 -6.01
CA ALA A 318 3.98 -5.86 -6.48
C ALA A 318 3.97 -7.11 -5.60
N GLU A 319 5.13 -7.70 -5.30
CA GLU A 319 5.25 -8.87 -4.41
C GLU A 319 4.72 -8.57 -2.99
N PHE A 320 4.99 -7.39 -2.46
CA PHE A 320 4.47 -6.95 -1.18
C PHE A 320 2.94 -6.88 -1.17
N TRP A 321 2.35 -6.32 -2.21
CA TRP A 321 0.90 -6.22 -2.32
C TRP A 321 0.22 -7.56 -2.57
N VAL A 322 0.84 -8.47 -3.31
CA VAL A 322 0.37 -9.86 -3.44
C VAL A 322 0.24 -10.53 -2.06
N ARG A 323 1.28 -10.41 -1.22
CA ARG A 323 1.23 -10.97 0.13
C ARG A 323 0.17 -10.31 1.00
N ARG A 324 -0.01 -8.99 0.87
CA ARG A 324 -1.05 -8.26 1.61
C ARG A 324 -2.45 -8.62 1.16
N MET A 325 -2.66 -8.90 -0.13
CA MET A 325 -3.98 -9.25 -0.67
C MET A 325 -4.41 -10.68 -0.32
N ALA A 326 -3.49 -11.61 -0.13
CA ALA A 326 -3.79 -12.99 0.20
C ALA A 326 -4.72 -13.16 1.43
N PRO A 327 -4.48 -12.51 2.59
CA PRO A 327 -5.43 -12.59 3.72
C PRO A 327 -6.78 -11.90 3.47
N PHE A 328 -6.88 -10.91 2.59
CA PHE A 328 -8.18 -10.37 2.16
C PHE A 328 -8.97 -11.41 1.37
N GLU A 329 -8.31 -12.11 0.47
CA GLU A 329 -8.92 -13.13 -0.36
C GLU A 329 -9.34 -14.37 0.43
N SER A 330 -8.58 -14.76 1.44
CA SER A 330 -8.96 -15.84 2.36
C SER A 330 -10.03 -15.43 3.38
N GLY A 331 -10.45 -14.14 3.39
CA GLY A 331 -11.46 -13.62 4.30
C GLY A 331 -10.98 -13.53 5.75
N LYS A 332 -9.68 -13.39 5.98
CA LYS A 332 -9.07 -13.23 7.32
C LYS A 332 -8.73 -11.80 7.66
N LEU A 333 -8.57 -10.96 6.65
CA LEU A 333 -8.32 -9.53 6.77
C LEU A 333 -9.42 -8.76 6.07
N GLY A 334 -9.85 -7.67 6.66
CA GLY A 334 -10.80 -6.73 6.08
C GLY A 334 -10.36 -5.29 6.26
N VAL A 335 -11.14 -4.38 5.72
CA VAL A 335 -11.00 -2.94 5.95
C VAL A 335 -12.29 -2.41 6.51
N CYS A 336 -12.23 -1.73 7.64
CA CYS A 336 -13.39 -1.07 8.22
C CYS A 336 -13.41 0.43 7.91
N ARG A 337 -14.61 1.00 7.99
CA ARG A 337 -14.85 2.44 8.11
C ARG A 337 -15.63 2.73 9.36
N ILE A 338 -15.10 3.64 10.19
CA ILE A 338 -15.78 4.19 11.37
C ILE A 338 -16.02 5.67 11.14
N PHE A 339 -17.27 6.12 11.31
CA PHE A 339 -17.60 7.53 11.42
C PHE A 339 -18.38 7.75 12.72
N ALA A 340 -17.82 8.54 13.62
CA ALA A 340 -18.35 8.76 14.95
C ALA A 340 -18.25 10.24 15.34
N GLN A 341 -19.08 10.64 16.30
CA GLN A 341 -19.10 12.00 16.85
C GLN A 341 -18.97 11.96 18.36
N LYS A 342 -18.00 12.70 18.91
CA LYS A 342 -17.86 12.93 20.34
C LYS A 342 -19.06 13.69 20.87
N MET A 343 -19.66 13.27 21.97
CA MET A 343 -20.90 13.87 22.46
C MET A 343 -20.67 15.04 23.42
N ASP A 344 -19.55 15.05 24.14
CA ASP A 344 -19.19 16.07 25.15
C ASP A 344 -17.67 16.36 25.18
#